data_452370cb138068da9e6d4d6e5cad1ec7
#
_entry.id   452370cb138068da9e6d4d6e5cad1ec7
#
_cell.length_a   1.000
_cell.length_b   1.000
_cell.length_c   1.000
_cell.angle_alpha   90.00
_cell.angle_beta   90.00
_cell.angle_gamma   90.00
#
_symmetry.space_group_name_H-M   'P 1'
#
loop_
_entity.id
_entity.type
_entity.pdbx_description
1 polymer ?
#
loop_
_entity_poly.entity_id
_entity_poly.type
_entity_poly.pdbx_seq_one_letter_code
_entity_poly.pdbx_strand_id
1 'polypeptide(L)'
;LKRSLETIIAIVGFLSRGEETEQGEIRYYYPALYALADGVATFPLLVQRISQIIDKFGKMRDNASPDLLKIRQELARTEGSISRTLYSILRSAQGEGLVEKDVTPTLRDGRLVIPVAPGLKRRISGIIHDESATGRTVYIEPTEVVEANNKIRELENDERREMIRILTEFAKKVRPNVKEILDSYNLLAVIDFIRAKSELARLFKAFEPQVSEEPHIDWIR
;
A
#
# COMPACT_ATOMS: atom_id res chain seq x y z
N LEU A 1 7.76 7.32 1.89
CA LEU A 1 7.20 8.63 2.19
C LEU A 1 6.49 8.67 3.56
N LYS A 2 5.43 7.85 3.83
CA LYS A 2 4.67 7.90 5.08
C LYS A 2 5.57 7.79 6.31
N ARG A 3 6.34 6.71 6.43
CA ARG A 3 7.24 6.46 7.57
C ARG A 3 8.23 7.61 7.81
N SER A 4 8.80 8.15 6.72
CA SER A 4 9.75 9.23 6.84
C SER A 4 9.10 10.51 7.35
N LEU A 5 7.91 10.86 6.85
CA LEU A 5 7.16 12.01 7.35
C LEU A 5 6.74 11.82 8.83
N GLU A 6 6.31 10.62 9.22
CA GLU A 6 6.02 10.29 10.62
C GLU A 6 7.27 10.45 11.50
N THR A 7 8.43 9.98 11.03
CA THR A 7 9.71 10.13 11.74
C THR A 7 10.12 11.58 11.86
N ILE A 8 9.98 12.38 10.80
CA ILE A 8 10.25 13.84 10.84
C ILE A 8 9.36 14.52 11.88
N ILE A 9 8.05 14.26 11.87
CA ILE A 9 7.11 14.82 12.85
C ILE A 9 7.54 14.44 14.27
N ALA A 10 7.91 13.17 14.49
CA ALA A 10 8.33 12.71 15.81
C ALA A 10 9.63 13.36 16.28
N ILE A 11 10.63 13.49 15.39
CA ILE A 11 11.92 14.11 15.70
C ILE A 11 11.75 15.59 15.97
N VAL A 12 11.08 16.33 15.09
CA VAL A 12 10.84 17.78 15.29
C VAL A 12 10.07 17.99 16.59
N GLY A 13 9.00 17.22 16.84
CA GLY A 13 8.24 17.32 18.08
C GLY A 13 9.04 16.95 19.33
N PHE A 14 10.01 16.03 19.24
CA PHE A 14 10.91 15.70 20.34
C PHE A 14 11.90 16.83 20.63
N LEU A 15 12.53 17.38 19.60
CA LEU A 15 13.54 18.43 19.73
C LEU A 15 12.94 19.78 20.15
N SER A 16 11.66 20.00 19.87
CA SER A 16 10.91 21.19 20.29
C SER A 16 10.38 21.12 21.73
N ARG A 17 10.71 20.08 22.50
CA ARG A 17 10.33 20.01 23.91
C ARG A 17 11.14 20.95 24.76
N GLY A 18 10.47 21.60 25.70
CA GLY A 18 11.07 22.55 26.65
C GLY A 18 10.13 22.83 27.81
N GLU A 19 10.57 23.63 28.70
CA GLU A 19 9.81 24.15 29.85
C GLU A 19 9.52 25.64 29.63
N GLU A 20 8.30 26.06 29.94
CA GLU A 20 7.95 27.48 29.93
C GLU A 20 8.53 28.16 31.17
N THR A 21 9.28 29.24 30.96
CA THR A 21 9.84 30.03 32.04
C THR A 21 8.78 30.97 32.61
N GLU A 22 9.03 31.53 33.82
CA GLU A 22 8.15 32.51 34.43
C GLU A 22 7.92 33.77 33.55
N GLN A 23 8.80 34.01 32.59
CA GLN A 23 8.72 35.12 31.64
C GLN A 23 7.96 34.75 30.33
N GLY A 24 7.42 33.53 30.22
CA GLY A 24 6.69 33.06 29.04
C GLY A 24 7.58 32.63 27.89
N GLU A 25 8.88 32.49 28.08
CA GLU A 25 9.82 31.97 27.09
C GLU A 25 9.95 30.44 27.23
N ILE A 26 10.17 29.75 26.11
CA ILE A 26 10.40 28.29 26.11
C ILE A 26 11.90 28.02 26.23
N ARG A 27 12.31 27.35 27.30
CA ARG A 27 13.65 26.81 27.47
C ARG A 27 13.70 25.40 26.94
N TYR A 28 14.26 25.22 25.74
CA TYR A 28 14.37 23.91 25.09
C TYR A 28 15.34 22.98 25.84
N TYR A 29 14.99 21.71 25.94
CA TYR A 29 15.87 20.67 26.56
C TYR A 29 17.16 20.48 25.78
N TYR A 30 17.10 20.61 24.43
CA TYR A 30 18.24 20.44 23.54
C TYR A 30 18.38 21.61 22.57
N PRO A 31 18.83 22.78 23.06
CA PRO A 31 18.79 24.04 22.30
C PRO A 31 19.61 23.97 21.00
N ALA A 32 20.77 23.30 20.99
CA ALA A 32 21.60 23.16 19.80
C ALA A 32 20.96 22.26 18.74
N LEU A 33 20.25 21.19 19.16
CA LEU A 33 19.51 20.31 18.25
C LEU A 33 18.19 20.94 17.82
N TYR A 34 17.53 21.69 18.69
CA TYR A 34 16.36 22.47 18.33
C TYR A 34 16.66 23.45 17.19
N ALA A 35 17.79 24.13 17.23
CA ALA A 35 18.20 25.05 16.17
C ALA A 35 18.32 24.38 14.78
N LEU A 36 18.59 23.07 14.73
CA LEU A 36 18.58 22.30 13.47
C LEU A 36 17.16 21.94 13.00
N ALA A 37 16.22 21.82 13.93
CA ALA A 37 14.84 21.45 13.64
C ALA A 37 13.93 22.68 13.47
N ASP A 38 14.41 23.84 13.84
CA ASP A 38 13.66 25.10 13.72
C ASP A 38 13.39 25.43 12.26
N GLY A 39 12.16 25.81 11.96
CA GLY A 39 11.71 26.09 10.59
C GLY A 39 11.52 24.85 9.67
N VAL A 40 11.78 23.64 10.15
CA VAL A 40 11.57 22.43 9.35
C VAL A 40 10.08 22.12 9.21
N ALA A 41 9.62 22.04 7.96
CA ALA A 41 8.23 21.77 7.66
C ALA A 41 7.82 20.34 8.04
N THR A 42 6.67 20.20 8.65
CA THR A 42 6.04 18.91 8.95
C THR A 42 4.69 18.79 8.23
N PHE A 43 4.30 17.56 7.87
CA PHE A 43 3.15 17.31 7.01
C PHE A 43 2.15 16.32 7.63
N PRO A 44 1.55 16.63 8.80
CA PRO A 44 0.62 15.72 9.48
C PRO A 44 -0.62 15.40 8.63
N LEU A 45 -1.13 16.36 7.87
CA LEU A 45 -2.29 16.14 6.99
C LEU A 45 -1.98 15.17 5.83
N LEU A 46 -0.75 15.19 5.29
CA LEU A 46 -0.33 14.22 4.27
C LEU A 46 -0.24 12.83 4.88
N VAL A 47 0.34 12.71 6.08
CA VAL A 47 0.42 11.42 6.81
C VAL A 47 -0.97 10.87 7.12
N GLN A 48 -1.87 11.71 7.58
CA GLN A 48 -3.26 11.33 7.83
C GLN A 48 -3.92 10.83 6.54
N ARG A 49 -3.78 11.57 5.44
CA ARG A 49 -4.38 11.18 4.14
C ARG A 49 -3.79 9.89 3.60
N ILE A 50 -2.47 9.68 3.66
CA ILE A 50 -1.86 8.39 3.28
C ILE A 50 -2.45 7.24 4.09
N SER A 51 -2.62 7.44 5.40
CA SER A 51 -3.17 6.41 6.31
C SER A 51 -4.63 6.06 6.02
N GLN A 52 -5.39 6.98 5.43
CA GLN A 52 -6.75 6.72 4.93
C GLN A 52 -6.76 5.94 3.62
N ILE A 53 -5.74 6.13 2.76
CA ILE A 53 -5.66 5.51 1.43
C ILE A 53 -5.01 4.13 1.52
N ILE A 54 -3.91 4.00 2.29
CA ILE A 54 -3.06 2.80 2.31
C ILE A 54 -3.01 2.22 3.72
N ASP A 55 -3.09 0.90 3.82
CA ASP A 55 -2.97 0.17 5.06
C ASP A 55 -1.49 -0.02 5.49
N LYS A 56 -1.29 -0.73 6.61
CA LYS A 56 0.05 -1.04 7.14
C LYS A 56 0.89 -1.97 6.24
N PHE A 57 0.26 -2.68 5.31
CA PHE A 57 0.92 -3.59 4.37
C PHE A 57 1.19 -2.94 3.01
N GLY A 58 0.81 -1.67 2.81
CA GLY A 58 0.96 -0.97 1.55
C GLY A 58 -0.16 -1.22 0.54
N LYS A 59 -1.26 -1.89 0.94
CA LYS A 59 -2.43 -2.11 0.10
C LYS A 59 -3.42 -0.95 0.23
N MET A 60 -4.10 -0.63 -0.88
CA MET A 60 -5.15 0.38 -0.84
C MET A 60 -6.36 -0.13 -0.06
N ARG A 61 -6.82 0.67 0.90
CA ARG A 61 -7.98 0.35 1.72
C ARG A 61 -9.25 0.36 0.90
N ASP A 62 -10.20 -0.52 1.22
CA ASP A 62 -11.48 -0.57 0.53
C ASP A 62 -12.26 0.74 0.64
N ASN A 63 -12.14 1.40 1.78
CA ASN A 63 -12.77 2.68 2.07
C ASN A 63 -11.89 3.91 1.77
N ALA A 64 -10.87 3.77 0.90
CA ALA A 64 -10.04 4.90 0.47
C ALA A 64 -10.85 6.00 -0.24
N SER A 65 -11.95 5.60 -0.90
CA SER A 65 -13.03 6.48 -1.35
C SER A 65 -14.39 5.76 -1.23
N PRO A 66 -15.51 6.52 -1.20
CA PRO A 66 -16.86 5.93 -1.22
C PRO A 66 -17.12 5.12 -2.50
N ASP A 67 -16.59 5.56 -3.63
CA ASP A 67 -16.77 4.91 -4.92
C ASP A 67 -16.00 3.59 -4.97
N LEU A 68 -14.75 3.56 -4.51
CA LEU A 68 -13.98 2.32 -4.42
C LEU A 68 -14.66 1.28 -3.54
N LEU A 69 -15.21 1.71 -2.42
CA LEU A 69 -15.95 0.83 -1.52
C LEU A 69 -17.16 0.19 -2.22
N LYS A 70 -17.96 1.00 -2.94
CA LYS A 70 -19.12 0.51 -3.70
C LYS A 70 -18.70 -0.49 -4.77
N ILE A 71 -17.66 -0.16 -5.55
CA ILE A 71 -17.14 -1.03 -6.63
C ILE A 71 -16.71 -2.38 -6.06
N ARG A 72 -15.92 -2.40 -4.98
CA ARG A 72 -15.46 -3.64 -4.35
C ARG A 72 -16.60 -4.47 -3.74
N GLN A 73 -17.60 -3.82 -3.14
CA GLN A 73 -18.78 -4.51 -2.64
C GLN A 73 -19.60 -5.14 -3.77
N GLU A 74 -19.77 -4.43 -4.89
CA GLU A 74 -20.48 -4.94 -6.06
C GLU A 74 -19.70 -6.09 -6.70
N LEU A 75 -18.38 -5.98 -6.81
CA LEU A 75 -17.48 -7.01 -7.31
C LEU A 75 -17.63 -8.30 -6.50
N ALA A 76 -17.46 -8.22 -5.17
CA ALA A 76 -17.62 -9.37 -4.28
C ALA A 76 -19.02 -10.00 -4.35
N ARG A 77 -20.07 -9.19 -4.48
CA ARG A 77 -21.47 -9.67 -4.64
C ARG A 77 -21.62 -10.43 -5.96
N THR A 78 -21.09 -9.88 -7.06
CA THR A 78 -21.19 -10.48 -8.40
C THR A 78 -20.42 -11.79 -8.46
N GLU A 79 -19.19 -11.84 -7.94
CA GLU A 79 -18.38 -13.07 -7.82
C GLU A 79 -19.09 -14.15 -7.00
N GLY A 80 -19.66 -13.77 -5.86
CA GLY A 80 -20.45 -14.69 -5.04
C GLY A 80 -21.71 -15.20 -5.72
N SER A 81 -22.34 -14.41 -6.60
CA SER A 81 -23.48 -14.82 -7.41
C SER A 81 -23.06 -15.83 -8.47
N ILE A 82 -21.99 -15.54 -9.23
CA ILE A 82 -21.46 -16.44 -10.25
C ILE A 82 -21.07 -17.78 -9.64
N SER A 83 -20.35 -17.76 -8.52
CA SER A 83 -19.93 -18.98 -7.83
C SER A 83 -21.13 -19.86 -7.49
N ARG A 84 -22.19 -19.30 -6.93
CA ARG A 84 -23.42 -20.06 -6.60
C ARG A 84 -24.07 -20.67 -7.86
N THR A 85 -24.20 -19.89 -8.93
CA THR A 85 -24.78 -20.34 -10.19
C THR A 85 -23.95 -21.47 -10.80
N LEU A 86 -22.62 -21.30 -10.88
CA LEU A 86 -21.72 -22.32 -11.39
C LEU A 86 -21.77 -23.63 -10.59
N TYR A 87 -21.79 -23.54 -9.25
CA TYR A 87 -21.94 -24.72 -8.40
C TYR A 87 -23.30 -25.40 -8.59
N SER A 88 -24.37 -24.66 -8.87
CA SER A 88 -25.67 -25.21 -9.17
C SER A 88 -25.65 -25.99 -10.49
N ILE A 89 -25.11 -25.38 -11.55
CA ILE A 89 -24.96 -26.03 -12.87
C ILE A 89 -24.08 -27.28 -12.77
N LEU A 90 -22.95 -27.16 -12.04
CA LEU A 90 -22.02 -28.26 -11.85
C LEU A 90 -22.65 -29.47 -11.14
N ARG A 91 -23.42 -29.21 -10.06
CA ARG A 91 -24.15 -30.27 -9.33
C ARG A 91 -25.17 -30.99 -10.23
N SER A 92 -25.89 -30.23 -11.07
CA SER A 92 -26.80 -30.84 -12.05
C SER A 92 -26.04 -31.74 -13.03
N ALA A 93 -24.95 -31.23 -13.60
CA ALA A 93 -24.12 -32.01 -14.53
C ALA A 93 -23.47 -33.23 -13.87
N GLN A 94 -23.05 -33.13 -12.60
CA GLN A 94 -22.54 -34.26 -11.80
C GLN A 94 -23.64 -35.32 -11.54
N GLY A 95 -24.86 -34.85 -11.24
CA GLY A 95 -26.04 -35.74 -11.04
C GLY A 95 -26.40 -36.53 -12.32
N GLU A 96 -26.17 -35.92 -13.47
CA GLU A 96 -26.40 -36.57 -14.78
C GLU A 96 -25.20 -37.42 -15.26
N GLY A 97 -24.11 -37.49 -14.49
CA GLY A 97 -22.88 -38.20 -14.85
C GLY A 97 -22.08 -37.52 -15.95
N LEU A 98 -22.33 -36.24 -16.23
CA LEU A 98 -21.66 -35.48 -17.30
C LEU A 98 -20.30 -34.94 -16.86
N VAL A 99 -20.08 -34.78 -15.57
CA VAL A 99 -18.86 -34.21 -14.96
C VAL A 99 -18.49 -35.05 -13.74
N GLU A 100 -17.20 -35.26 -13.50
CA GLU A 100 -16.69 -35.96 -12.32
C GLU A 100 -17.04 -35.20 -11.03
N LYS A 101 -17.16 -35.91 -9.89
CA LYS A 101 -17.63 -35.37 -8.63
C LYS A 101 -16.64 -34.40 -7.97
N ASP A 102 -15.36 -34.48 -8.29
CA ASP A 102 -14.27 -33.69 -7.76
C ASP A 102 -14.01 -32.38 -8.55
N VAL A 103 -14.67 -32.22 -9.71
CA VAL A 103 -14.55 -31.02 -10.53
C VAL A 103 -15.14 -29.81 -9.81
N THR A 104 -14.40 -28.69 -9.85
CA THR A 104 -14.81 -27.40 -9.32
C THR A 104 -14.67 -26.31 -10.38
N PRO A 105 -15.45 -25.21 -10.26
CA PRO A 105 -15.26 -24.05 -11.11
C PRO A 105 -13.83 -23.52 -11.00
N THR A 106 -13.27 -23.06 -12.09
CA THR A 106 -11.90 -22.53 -12.16
C THR A 106 -11.86 -21.19 -12.90
N LEU A 107 -10.78 -20.43 -12.69
CA LEU A 107 -10.56 -19.16 -13.38
C LEU A 107 -9.74 -19.40 -14.64
N ARG A 108 -10.24 -18.90 -15.79
CA ARG A 108 -9.53 -18.87 -17.08
C ARG A 108 -9.72 -17.49 -17.72
N ASP A 109 -8.62 -16.85 -18.09
CA ASP A 109 -8.61 -15.51 -18.70
C ASP A 109 -9.49 -14.49 -17.96
N GLY A 110 -9.48 -14.55 -16.60
CA GLY A 110 -10.30 -13.69 -15.75
C GLY A 110 -11.79 -14.01 -15.75
N ARG A 111 -12.19 -15.23 -16.19
CA ARG A 111 -13.58 -15.70 -16.17
C ARG A 111 -13.71 -16.97 -15.34
N LEU A 112 -14.77 -17.05 -14.57
CA LEU A 112 -15.14 -18.29 -13.89
C LEU A 112 -15.82 -19.22 -14.87
N VAL A 113 -15.24 -20.41 -15.03
CA VAL A 113 -15.63 -21.42 -16.01
C VAL A 113 -15.74 -22.81 -15.38
N ILE A 114 -16.41 -23.73 -16.06
CA ILE A 114 -16.50 -25.14 -15.66
C ILE A 114 -15.58 -25.96 -16.56
N PRO A 115 -14.65 -26.76 -16.01
CA PRO A 115 -13.89 -27.75 -16.79
C PRO A 115 -14.74 -28.98 -17.09
N VAL A 116 -14.83 -29.37 -18.37
CA VAL A 116 -15.63 -30.52 -18.87
C VAL A 116 -14.82 -31.35 -19.81
N ALA A 117 -15.14 -32.66 -19.90
CA ALA A 117 -14.58 -33.51 -20.95
C ALA A 117 -15.07 -33.09 -22.34
N PRO A 118 -14.22 -33.14 -23.40
CA PRO A 118 -14.57 -32.66 -24.74
C PRO A 118 -15.83 -33.27 -25.34
N GLY A 119 -16.09 -34.55 -25.05
CA GLY A 119 -17.29 -35.25 -25.51
C GLY A 119 -18.61 -34.71 -24.93
N LEU A 120 -18.54 -33.98 -23.84
CA LEU A 120 -19.69 -33.44 -23.09
C LEU A 120 -19.93 -31.97 -23.34
N LYS A 121 -19.06 -31.31 -24.12
CA LYS A 121 -19.10 -29.84 -24.37
C LYS A 121 -20.41 -29.31 -24.92
N ARG A 122 -21.20 -30.15 -25.61
CA ARG A 122 -22.52 -29.81 -26.19
C ARG A 122 -23.68 -29.95 -25.19
N ARG A 123 -23.43 -30.52 -24.01
CA ARG A 123 -24.45 -30.76 -22.98
C ARG A 123 -24.59 -29.55 -22.00
N ILE A 124 -23.57 -28.74 -21.92
CA ILE A 124 -23.61 -27.49 -21.15
C ILE A 124 -23.67 -26.34 -22.16
N SER A 125 -24.76 -25.58 -22.13
CA SER A 125 -24.89 -24.39 -22.97
C SER A 125 -23.94 -23.30 -22.50
N GLY A 126 -23.07 -22.81 -23.39
CA GLY A 126 -22.08 -21.79 -23.00
C GLY A 126 -21.02 -21.55 -24.07
N ILE A 127 -20.07 -20.70 -23.71
CA ILE A 127 -18.94 -20.31 -24.56
C ILE A 127 -17.70 -21.11 -24.14
N ILE A 128 -17.02 -21.70 -25.11
CA ILE A 128 -15.71 -22.34 -24.87
C ILE A 128 -14.63 -21.27 -24.90
N HIS A 129 -13.89 -21.12 -23.81
CA HIS A 129 -12.81 -20.15 -23.70
C HIS A 129 -11.43 -20.73 -23.90
N ASP A 130 -11.24 -22.03 -23.53
CA ASP A 130 -9.91 -22.63 -23.57
C ASP A 130 -10.02 -24.16 -23.60
N GLU A 131 -8.96 -24.81 -24.04
CA GLU A 131 -8.78 -26.27 -23.97
C GLU A 131 -7.45 -26.56 -23.26
N SER A 132 -7.40 -27.65 -22.48
CA SER A 132 -6.15 -28.09 -21.87
C SER A 132 -5.12 -28.47 -22.92
N ALA A 133 -3.81 -28.32 -22.64
CA ALA A 133 -2.73 -28.68 -23.57
C ALA A 133 -2.80 -30.12 -24.09
N THR A 134 -3.43 -31.02 -23.35
CA THR A 134 -3.65 -32.41 -23.75
C THR A 134 -4.96 -32.63 -24.50
N GLY A 135 -5.79 -31.60 -24.69
CA GLY A 135 -7.12 -31.71 -25.29
C GLY A 135 -8.14 -32.51 -24.48
N ARG A 136 -7.81 -32.86 -23.22
CA ARG A 136 -8.70 -33.71 -22.38
C ARG A 136 -9.74 -32.92 -21.59
N THR A 137 -9.60 -31.58 -21.52
CA THR A 137 -10.50 -30.71 -20.77
C THR A 137 -10.81 -29.48 -21.60
N VAL A 138 -12.08 -29.13 -21.65
CA VAL A 138 -12.59 -27.90 -22.26
C VAL A 138 -13.15 -27.02 -21.17
N TYR A 139 -12.83 -25.73 -21.20
CA TYR A 139 -13.28 -24.76 -20.21
C TYR A 139 -14.48 -23.99 -20.76
N ILE A 140 -15.65 -24.22 -20.18
CA ILE A 140 -16.92 -23.66 -20.65
C ILE A 140 -17.38 -22.58 -19.68
N GLU A 141 -17.70 -21.39 -20.20
CA GLU A 141 -18.47 -20.37 -19.52
C GLU A 141 -19.97 -20.63 -19.81
N PRO A 142 -20.75 -21.06 -18.83
CA PRO A 142 -22.18 -21.26 -19.03
C PRO A 142 -22.89 -19.96 -19.39
N THR A 143 -23.90 -20.05 -20.26
CA THR A 143 -24.64 -18.87 -20.74
C THR A 143 -25.20 -18.02 -19.61
N GLU A 144 -25.60 -18.65 -18.51
CA GLU A 144 -26.20 -18.02 -17.32
C GLU A 144 -25.25 -17.09 -16.56
N VAL A 145 -23.93 -17.22 -16.78
CA VAL A 145 -22.93 -16.41 -16.08
C VAL A 145 -22.16 -15.46 -16.98
N VAL A 146 -22.40 -15.47 -18.29
CA VAL A 146 -21.69 -14.64 -19.28
C VAL A 146 -21.80 -13.14 -18.93
N GLU A 147 -23.02 -12.66 -18.69
CA GLU A 147 -23.25 -11.24 -18.35
C GLU A 147 -22.59 -10.85 -17.02
N ALA A 148 -22.66 -11.75 -16.03
CA ALA A 148 -22.06 -11.50 -14.74
C ALA A 148 -20.51 -11.50 -14.80
N ASN A 149 -19.90 -12.39 -15.59
CA ASN A 149 -18.47 -12.38 -15.86
C ASN A 149 -18.03 -11.09 -16.61
N ASN A 150 -18.84 -10.61 -17.57
CA ASN A 150 -18.59 -9.34 -18.23
C ASN A 150 -18.66 -8.18 -17.22
N LYS A 151 -19.66 -8.21 -16.32
CA LYS A 151 -19.81 -7.20 -15.27
C LYS A 151 -18.61 -7.18 -14.31
N ILE A 152 -18.04 -8.35 -13.96
CA ILE A 152 -16.79 -8.40 -13.16
C ILE A 152 -15.67 -7.64 -13.88
N ARG A 153 -15.45 -7.88 -15.18
CA ARG A 153 -14.40 -7.17 -15.93
C ARG A 153 -14.61 -5.67 -15.99
N GLU A 154 -15.85 -5.22 -16.12
CA GLU A 154 -16.17 -3.80 -16.04
C GLU A 154 -15.81 -3.23 -14.66
N LEU A 155 -16.22 -3.91 -13.59
CA LEU A 155 -15.95 -3.49 -12.22
C LEU A 155 -14.44 -3.49 -11.89
N GLU A 156 -13.67 -4.47 -12.36
CA GLU A 156 -12.21 -4.50 -12.23
C GLU A 156 -11.54 -3.30 -12.92
N ASN A 157 -12.04 -2.94 -14.11
CA ASN A 157 -11.56 -1.76 -14.81
C ASN A 157 -11.94 -0.46 -14.09
N ASP A 158 -13.15 -0.41 -13.53
CA ASP A 158 -13.62 0.74 -12.74
C ASP A 158 -12.81 0.86 -11.45
N GLU A 159 -12.51 -0.25 -10.76
CA GLU A 159 -11.63 -0.28 -9.60
C GLU A 159 -10.26 0.29 -9.93
N ARG A 160 -9.65 -0.17 -11.02
CA ARG A 160 -8.34 0.33 -11.46
C ARG A 160 -8.38 1.81 -11.76
N ARG A 161 -9.40 2.30 -12.45
CA ARG A 161 -9.57 3.74 -12.75
C ARG A 161 -9.71 4.56 -11.47
N GLU A 162 -10.52 4.08 -10.52
CA GLU A 162 -10.74 4.76 -9.26
C GLU A 162 -9.47 4.79 -8.39
N MET A 163 -8.71 3.69 -8.34
CA MET A 163 -7.42 3.64 -7.65
C MET A 163 -6.44 4.66 -8.24
N ILE A 164 -6.34 4.75 -9.56
CA ILE A 164 -5.48 5.73 -10.24
C ILE A 164 -5.95 7.16 -9.90
N ARG A 165 -7.26 7.42 -9.89
CA ARG A 165 -7.83 8.73 -9.52
C ARG A 165 -7.41 9.13 -8.11
N ILE A 166 -7.58 8.23 -7.12
CA ILE A 166 -7.22 8.48 -5.72
C ILE A 166 -5.73 8.80 -5.58
N LEU A 167 -4.86 8.01 -6.22
CA LEU A 167 -3.41 8.22 -6.17
C LEU A 167 -2.99 9.51 -6.86
N THR A 168 -3.62 9.84 -7.98
CA THR A 168 -3.37 11.08 -8.72
C THR A 168 -3.77 12.31 -7.90
N GLU A 169 -4.92 12.28 -7.25
CA GLU A 169 -5.36 13.36 -6.36
C GLU A 169 -4.43 13.53 -5.17
N PHE A 170 -3.96 12.42 -4.59
CA PHE A 170 -2.97 12.48 -3.53
C PHE A 170 -1.64 13.07 -4.02
N ALA A 171 -1.15 12.63 -5.18
CA ALA A 171 0.08 13.16 -5.78
C ALA A 171 0.00 14.66 -6.05
N LYS A 172 -1.17 15.18 -6.47
CA LYS A 172 -1.40 16.63 -6.63
C LYS A 172 -1.23 17.40 -5.30
N LYS A 173 -1.57 16.80 -4.16
CA LYS A 173 -1.38 17.42 -2.83
C LYS A 173 0.07 17.35 -2.33
N VAL A 174 0.82 16.34 -2.74
CA VAL A 174 2.24 16.19 -2.38
C VAL A 174 3.11 17.13 -3.21
N ARG A 175 2.81 17.27 -4.50
CA ARG A 175 3.66 17.97 -5.47
C ARG A 175 4.05 19.40 -5.09
N PRO A 176 3.17 20.26 -4.55
CA PRO A 176 3.55 21.60 -4.12
C PRO A 176 4.57 21.63 -2.97
N ASN A 177 4.61 20.56 -2.17
CA ASN A 177 5.44 20.49 -0.95
C ASN A 177 6.72 19.66 -1.16
N VAL A 178 7.07 19.30 -2.40
CA VAL A 178 8.20 18.38 -2.66
C VAL A 178 9.52 18.97 -2.16
N LYS A 179 9.73 20.27 -2.34
CA LYS A 179 10.95 20.94 -1.89
C LYS A 179 11.09 20.84 -0.36
N GLU A 180 10.08 21.27 0.36
CA GLU A 180 10.05 21.24 1.82
C GLU A 180 10.14 19.81 2.39
N ILE A 181 9.56 18.84 1.69
CA ILE A 181 9.71 17.41 2.03
C ILE A 181 11.16 16.97 1.87
N LEU A 182 11.85 17.36 0.80
CA LEU A 182 13.26 17.04 0.60
C LEU A 182 14.15 17.72 1.63
N ASP A 183 13.88 19.00 1.97
CA ASP A 183 14.59 19.71 3.01
C ASP A 183 14.41 19.02 4.39
N SER A 184 13.21 18.54 4.69
CA SER A 184 12.95 17.74 5.88
C SER A 184 13.71 16.40 5.91
N TYR A 185 13.94 15.77 4.76
CA TYR A 185 14.80 14.58 4.65
C TYR A 185 16.27 14.91 4.93
N ASN A 186 16.75 16.08 4.54
CA ASN A 186 18.10 16.53 4.87
C ASN A 186 18.29 16.64 6.39
N LEU A 187 17.29 17.10 7.14
CA LEU A 187 17.33 17.08 8.60
C LEU A 187 17.54 15.65 9.12
N LEU A 188 16.82 14.65 8.61
CA LEU A 188 17.01 13.25 9.04
C LEU A 188 18.45 12.79 8.82
N ALA A 189 19.04 13.11 7.66
CA ALA A 189 20.43 12.76 7.35
C ALA A 189 21.43 13.44 8.31
N VAL A 190 21.21 14.71 8.62
CA VAL A 190 22.05 15.46 9.58
C VAL A 190 21.95 14.87 10.98
N ILE A 191 20.73 14.59 11.46
CA ILE A 191 20.51 14.00 12.80
C ILE A 191 21.14 12.59 12.89
N ASP A 192 20.98 11.76 11.85
CA ASP A 192 21.59 10.42 11.83
C ASP A 192 23.12 10.49 11.84
N PHE A 193 23.69 11.42 11.09
CA PHE A 193 25.14 11.67 11.10
C PHE A 193 25.65 12.16 12.45
N ILE A 194 24.94 13.09 13.12
CA ILE A 194 25.29 13.56 14.48
C ILE A 194 25.22 12.38 15.45
N ARG A 195 24.19 11.55 15.36
CA ARG A 195 24.05 10.36 16.18
C ARG A 195 25.21 9.39 15.96
N ALA A 196 25.56 9.10 14.71
CA ALA A 196 26.68 8.21 14.39
C ALA A 196 28.00 8.72 14.97
N LYS A 197 28.28 10.03 14.86
CA LYS A 197 29.47 10.63 15.49
C LYS A 197 29.44 10.53 17.01
N SER A 198 28.30 10.77 17.64
CA SER A 198 28.13 10.65 19.08
C SER A 198 28.36 9.22 19.58
N GLU A 199 27.83 8.20 18.87
CA GLU A 199 28.06 6.80 19.20
C GLU A 199 29.54 6.39 19.05
N LEU A 200 30.20 6.89 18.00
CA LEU A 200 31.63 6.67 17.79
C LEU A 200 32.47 7.33 18.91
N ALA A 201 32.18 8.59 19.25
CA ALA A 201 32.86 9.29 20.34
C ALA A 201 32.69 8.56 21.66
N ARG A 202 31.49 8.03 21.96
CA ARG A 202 31.22 7.24 23.16
C ARG A 202 32.03 5.93 23.17
N LEU A 203 32.12 5.25 22.01
CA LEU A 203 32.90 4.01 21.88
C LEU A 203 34.39 4.23 22.15
N PHE A 204 34.96 5.32 21.65
CA PHE A 204 36.37 5.67 21.83
C PHE A 204 36.63 6.49 23.09
N LYS A 205 35.60 6.81 23.89
CA LYS A 205 35.70 7.73 25.02
C LYS A 205 36.35 9.07 24.62
N ALA A 206 36.04 9.50 23.40
CA ALA A 206 36.57 10.75 22.83
C ALA A 206 35.79 11.96 23.35
N PHE A 207 36.45 13.10 23.37
CA PHE A 207 35.86 14.39 23.68
C PHE A 207 36.21 15.42 22.61
N GLU A 208 35.55 16.58 22.61
CA GLU A 208 35.73 17.61 21.61
C GLU A 208 37.15 18.17 21.66
N PRO A 209 37.90 18.16 20.53
CA PRO A 209 39.23 18.74 20.51
C PRO A 209 39.14 20.29 20.54
N GLN A 210 40.06 20.90 21.28
CA GLN A 210 40.28 22.33 21.19
C GLN A 210 41.14 22.62 19.95
N VAL A 211 40.62 23.43 19.05
CA VAL A 211 41.34 23.82 17.83
C VAL A 211 41.94 25.23 18.05
N SER A 212 43.25 25.38 17.84
CA SER A 212 43.97 26.64 17.88
C SER A 212 44.57 27.04 16.54
N GLU A 213 44.84 28.28 16.30
CA GLU A 213 45.52 28.77 15.07
C GLU A 213 47.01 28.38 15.04
N GLU A 214 47.59 28.13 16.23
CA GLU A 214 48.97 27.64 16.32
C GLU A 214 49.02 26.09 16.29
N PRO A 215 50.00 25.51 15.60
CA PRO A 215 50.15 24.04 15.52
C PRO A 215 50.57 23.50 16.91
N HIS A 216 49.59 22.99 17.64
CA HIS A 216 49.77 22.35 18.93
C HIS A 216 48.98 21.06 18.96
N ILE A 217 49.64 19.96 19.38
CA ILE A 217 48.98 18.66 19.57
C ILE A 217 49.25 18.22 21.00
N ASP A 218 48.19 18.08 21.80
CA ASP A 218 48.24 17.49 23.13
C ASP A 218 47.40 16.22 23.16
N TRP A 219 48.08 15.13 23.50
CA TRP A 219 47.44 13.81 23.55
C TRP A 219 47.15 13.47 25.02
N ILE A 220 45.88 13.54 25.40
CA ILE A 220 45.44 13.08 26.71
C ILE A 220 45.02 11.57 26.59
N ARG A 221 45.66 10.73 27.38
CA ARG A 221 45.33 9.28 27.49
C ARG A 221 44.16 9.02 28.39
#